data_0a530abd815b3f7226196416edd3944e
#
_entry.id   0a530abd815b3f7226196416edd3944e
#
_cell.length_a   1.000
_cell.length_b   1.000
_cell.length_c   1.000
_cell.angle_alpha   90.00
_cell.angle_beta   90.00
_cell.angle_gamma   90.00
#
_symmetry.space_group_name_H-M   'P 1'
#
loop_
_entity.id
_entity.type
_entity.pdbx_description
1 polymer ?
#
loop_
_entity_poly.entity_id
_entity_poly.type
_entity_poly.pdbx_seq_one_letter_code
_entity_poly.pdbx_strand_id
1 'polypeptide(L)'
;TSGPAHSIVWPIVSGVSRQRTMASATSSTHTGWKRASLPASGISGASVNPFDMCNQVVLYLAAVLNRADANALYVIDTTAVGNNIFTVINNGLSNNEITTQAPTDIAKLMDKLYDAGARKFLVTNVPDVGATPRGQGLPSPATATALSNGFNGTLNNELANFRSAHSGADVRLADLKSAVAITAGFTNTTDPCVVNLVACATPDTYTYWDNLHPTAATGRNMAKAA
;
A
#
# COMPACT_ATOMS: atom_id res chain seq x y z
N THR A 1 8.50 -5.81 -36.00
CA THR A 1 9.18 -4.69 -35.33
C THR A 1 8.38 -4.32 -34.10
N SER A 2 8.79 -4.88 -32.97
CA SER A 2 8.19 -4.61 -31.66
C SER A 2 8.58 -3.20 -31.23
N GLY A 3 7.60 -2.31 -31.13
CA GLY A 3 7.78 -1.00 -30.54
C GLY A 3 8.08 -1.11 -29.04
N PRO A 4 8.76 -0.13 -28.44
CA PRO A 4 9.12 -0.17 -27.04
C PRO A 4 7.85 -0.15 -26.18
N ALA A 5 7.75 -1.12 -25.26
CA ALA A 5 6.74 -1.14 -24.22
C ALA A 5 6.95 0.10 -23.33
N HIS A 6 6.10 1.12 -23.49
CA HIS A 6 6.04 2.21 -22.57
C HIS A 6 5.37 1.72 -21.28
N SER A 7 6.21 1.23 -20.36
CA SER A 7 5.77 1.02 -18.98
C SER A 7 5.51 2.38 -18.36
N ILE A 8 4.26 2.85 -18.43
CA ILE A 8 3.82 3.96 -17.61
C ILE A 8 3.59 3.39 -16.23
N VAL A 9 4.67 3.28 -15.46
CA VAL A 9 4.60 3.08 -14.02
C VAL A 9 4.22 4.42 -13.41
N TRP A 10 2.93 4.69 -13.30
CA TRP A 10 2.47 5.69 -12.37
C TRP A 10 2.39 5.00 -11.02
N PRO A 11 3.07 5.54 -9.99
CA PRO A 11 2.84 5.07 -8.64
C PRO A 11 1.41 5.51 -8.25
N ILE A 12 0.44 4.67 -8.56
CA ILE A 12 -0.82 4.72 -7.88
C ILE A 12 -0.50 4.14 -6.53
N VAL A 13 -0.28 5.02 -5.59
CA VAL A 13 -0.09 4.82 -4.15
C VAL A 13 1.33 4.84 -3.64
N SER A 14 1.54 5.86 -2.82
CA SER A 14 2.67 6.13 -1.93
C SER A 14 4.05 6.22 -2.57
N GLY A 15 4.48 7.47 -2.74
CA GLY A 15 5.83 7.90 -2.40
C GLY A 15 7.00 7.10 -2.94
N VAL A 16 7.10 6.89 -4.26
CA VAL A 16 8.40 6.85 -4.90
C VAL A 16 8.55 8.13 -5.70
N SER A 17 9.00 9.16 -4.98
CA SER A 17 9.49 10.37 -5.61
C SER A 17 10.69 10.00 -6.48
N ARG A 18 10.60 10.27 -7.77
CA ARG A 18 11.84 10.62 -8.49
C ARG A 18 12.45 11.78 -7.74
N GLN A 19 13.64 11.59 -7.22
CA GLN A 19 14.43 12.65 -6.63
C GLN A 19 14.52 13.84 -7.60
N ARG A 20 13.84 14.91 -7.25
CA ARG A 20 14.23 16.26 -7.52
C ARG A 20 13.98 17.06 -6.26
N THR A 21 15.09 17.50 -5.68
CA THR A 21 15.25 18.54 -4.68
C THR A 21 14.37 18.46 -3.44
N MET A 22 15.04 18.20 -2.33
CA MET A 22 14.54 18.37 -0.98
C MET A 22 13.93 19.75 -0.80
N ALA A 23 12.64 19.78 -0.58
CA ALA A 23 12.00 20.81 0.21
C ALA A 23 11.51 20.12 1.47
N SER A 24 11.99 20.61 2.62
CA SER A 24 11.61 20.22 3.96
C SER A 24 10.09 20.15 4.08
N ALA A 25 9.53 18.94 4.15
CA ALA A 25 8.14 18.75 4.51
C ALA A 25 8.08 18.48 6.02
N THR A 26 7.87 19.55 6.77
CA THR A 26 7.34 19.51 8.13
C THR A 26 6.11 18.62 8.18
N SER A 27 6.13 17.66 9.11
CA SER A 27 5.02 16.92 9.71
C SER A 27 3.64 17.32 9.21
N SER A 28 3.15 16.69 8.15
CA SER A 28 1.74 16.65 7.86
C SER A 28 1.17 15.39 8.51
N THR A 29 0.32 15.58 9.51
CA THR A 29 -0.57 14.56 10.04
C THR A 29 -1.30 13.91 8.88
N HIS A 30 -0.85 12.72 8.47
CA HIS A 30 -1.57 11.89 7.54
C HIS A 30 -2.84 11.41 8.27
N THR A 31 -3.86 12.22 8.20
CA THR A 31 -5.21 11.75 8.50
C THR A 31 -5.58 10.84 7.34
N GLY A 32 -5.25 9.56 7.53
CA GLY A 32 -5.53 8.47 6.63
C GLY A 32 -6.96 8.52 6.09
N TRP A 33 -7.42 7.48 5.57
CA TRP A 33 -8.74 7.22 5.00
C TRP A 33 -9.88 8.01 5.65
N LYS A 34 -10.11 9.26 5.23
CA LYS A 34 -11.41 9.86 5.41
C LYS A 34 -12.31 9.11 4.44
N ARG A 35 -13.35 8.48 4.98
CA ARG A 35 -14.43 7.85 4.23
C ARG A 35 -14.77 8.75 3.03
N ALA A 36 -14.15 8.48 1.89
CA ALA A 36 -14.70 8.92 0.63
C ALA A 36 -15.86 7.98 0.36
N SER A 37 -17.01 8.26 0.97
CA SER A 37 -18.25 7.84 0.39
C SER A 37 -18.19 8.37 -1.04
N LEU A 38 -17.96 7.47 -2.00
CA LEU A 38 -18.02 7.84 -3.40
C LEU A 38 -19.41 8.43 -3.61
N PRO A 39 -19.56 9.74 -3.86
CA PRO A 39 -20.87 10.26 -4.21
C PRO A 39 -21.27 9.60 -5.50
N ALA A 40 -22.43 9.00 -5.53
CA ALA A 40 -23.01 8.38 -6.72
C ALA A 40 -23.25 9.42 -7.85
N SER A 41 -23.02 10.69 -7.57
CA SER A 41 -23.11 11.78 -8.56
C SER A 41 -22.57 13.08 -7.93
N GLY A 42 -21.53 13.65 -8.54
CA GLY A 42 -21.14 15.03 -8.33
C GLY A 42 -19.96 15.24 -7.38
N ILE A 43 -18.83 15.62 -7.95
CA ILE A 43 -17.68 16.18 -7.26
C ILE A 43 -18.10 17.55 -6.75
N SER A 44 -18.46 17.66 -5.47
CA SER A 44 -18.63 18.95 -4.82
C SER A 44 -17.91 18.97 -3.47
N GLY A 45 -16.79 19.68 -3.41
CA GLY A 45 -16.32 20.35 -2.20
C GLY A 45 -15.54 19.53 -1.17
N ALA A 46 -15.13 18.28 -1.43
CA ALA A 46 -14.21 17.57 -0.54
C ALA A 46 -12.78 18.06 -0.81
N SER A 47 -12.05 18.40 0.24
CA SER A 47 -10.61 18.68 0.19
C SER A 47 -9.90 17.52 -0.50
N VAL A 48 -9.44 17.74 -1.72
CA VAL A 48 -8.74 16.74 -2.53
C VAL A 48 -7.32 16.60 -1.97
N ASN A 49 -7.10 15.62 -1.11
CA ASN A 49 -5.74 15.19 -0.80
C ASN A 49 -5.25 14.34 -1.99
N PRO A 50 -4.27 14.81 -2.79
CA PRO A 50 -3.78 14.07 -3.96
C PRO A 50 -3.05 12.77 -3.58
N PHE A 51 -2.81 12.54 -2.29
CA PHE A 51 -2.20 11.32 -1.77
C PHE A 51 -3.23 10.27 -1.32
N ASP A 52 -4.53 10.58 -1.41
CA ASP A 52 -5.59 9.61 -1.19
C ASP A 52 -5.72 8.72 -2.43
N MET A 53 -5.79 7.40 -2.25
CA MET A 53 -5.88 6.42 -3.34
C MET A 53 -7.09 6.68 -4.26
N CYS A 54 -8.23 7.07 -3.68
CA CYS A 54 -9.42 7.40 -4.44
C CYS A 54 -9.18 8.59 -5.37
N ASN A 55 -8.53 9.63 -4.85
CA ASN A 55 -8.21 10.82 -5.64
C ASN A 55 -7.18 10.52 -6.71
N GLN A 56 -6.17 9.68 -6.44
CA GLN A 56 -5.19 9.28 -7.43
C GLN A 56 -5.84 8.55 -8.62
N VAL A 57 -6.77 7.63 -8.36
CA VAL A 57 -7.51 6.94 -9.42
C VAL A 57 -8.40 7.91 -10.20
N VAL A 58 -9.09 8.81 -9.53
CA VAL A 58 -9.93 9.84 -10.20
C VAL A 58 -9.08 10.75 -11.08
N LEU A 59 -7.94 11.24 -10.57
CA LEU A 59 -7.02 12.10 -11.34
C LEU A 59 -6.42 11.36 -12.53
N TYR A 60 -6.01 10.11 -12.34
CA TYR A 60 -5.52 9.27 -13.43
C TYR A 60 -6.59 9.10 -14.51
N LEU A 61 -7.80 8.68 -14.14
CA LEU A 61 -8.89 8.46 -15.09
C LEU A 61 -9.28 9.74 -15.84
N ALA A 62 -9.27 10.89 -15.17
CA ALA A 62 -9.47 12.18 -15.82
C ALA A 62 -8.36 12.48 -16.83
N ALA A 63 -7.09 12.24 -16.48
CA ALA A 63 -5.95 12.48 -17.36
C ALA A 63 -5.96 11.61 -18.62
N VAL A 64 -6.47 10.37 -18.52
CA VAL A 64 -6.59 9.44 -19.66
C VAL A 64 -7.99 9.45 -20.29
N LEU A 65 -8.85 10.42 -19.97
CA LEU A 65 -10.21 10.55 -20.48
C LEU A 65 -11.04 9.27 -20.30
N ASN A 66 -10.91 8.61 -19.15
CA ASN A 66 -11.52 7.32 -18.81
C ASN A 66 -11.16 6.18 -19.81
N ARG A 67 -9.96 6.23 -20.37
CA ARG A 67 -9.45 5.19 -21.28
C ARG A 67 -8.13 4.63 -20.73
N ALA A 68 -8.26 3.73 -19.78
CA ALA A 68 -7.11 3.05 -19.20
C ALA A 68 -6.50 2.08 -20.23
N ASP A 69 -5.16 2.04 -20.32
CA ASP A 69 -4.45 1.13 -21.24
C ASP A 69 -4.55 -0.31 -20.74
N ALA A 70 -5.16 -1.18 -21.56
CA ALA A 70 -5.30 -2.61 -21.25
C ALA A 70 -3.94 -3.37 -21.15
N ASN A 71 -2.88 -2.83 -21.72
CA ASN A 71 -1.54 -3.43 -21.71
C ASN A 71 -0.69 -2.95 -20.53
N ALA A 72 -1.06 -1.84 -19.89
CA ALA A 72 -0.36 -1.33 -18.73
C ALA A 72 -0.58 -2.22 -17.50
N LEU A 73 0.43 -2.28 -16.62
CA LEU A 73 0.32 -2.87 -15.28
C LEU A 73 -0.11 -1.79 -14.28
N TYR A 74 -1.22 -2.02 -13.60
CA TYR A 74 -1.75 -1.16 -12.55
C TYR A 74 -1.30 -1.71 -11.19
N VAL A 75 -0.36 -1.02 -10.55
CA VAL A 75 0.14 -1.40 -9.22
C VAL A 75 -0.68 -0.68 -8.17
N ILE A 76 -1.34 -1.44 -7.31
CA ILE A 76 -2.10 -0.94 -6.16
C ILE A 76 -1.32 -1.31 -4.90
N ASP A 77 -0.57 -0.35 -4.40
CA ASP A 77 0.24 -0.52 -3.19
C ASP A 77 -0.59 -0.19 -1.95
N THR A 78 -0.85 -1.18 -1.13
CA THR A 78 -1.66 -1.03 0.10
C THR A 78 -0.81 -0.83 1.35
N THR A 79 0.52 -0.73 1.24
CA THR A 79 1.42 -0.63 2.41
C THR A 79 1.14 0.59 3.28
N ALA A 80 0.61 1.68 2.70
CA ALA A 80 0.18 2.87 3.44
C ALA A 80 -0.91 2.61 4.51
N VAL A 81 -1.66 1.51 4.40
CA VAL A 81 -2.62 1.05 5.42
C VAL A 81 -1.92 0.79 6.76
N GLY A 82 -0.63 0.45 6.74
CA GLY A 82 0.16 0.34 7.97
C GLY A 82 0.12 1.60 8.83
N ASN A 83 0.21 2.80 8.24
CA ASN A 83 0.07 4.06 8.97
C ASN A 83 -1.33 4.28 9.53
N ASN A 84 -2.36 3.81 8.81
CA ASN A 84 -3.74 3.90 9.28
C ASN A 84 -3.98 2.98 10.48
N ILE A 85 -3.34 1.82 10.53
CA ILE A 85 -3.38 0.92 11.70
C ILE A 85 -2.86 1.64 12.94
N PHE A 86 -1.71 2.34 12.85
CA PHE A 86 -1.22 3.15 13.97
C PHE A 86 -2.23 4.24 14.37
N THR A 87 -2.85 4.89 13.40
CA THR A 87 -3.84 5.95 13.66
C THR A 87 -5.08 5.40 14.36
N VAL A 88 -5.58 4.24 13.91
CA VAL A 88 -6.74 3.57 14.53
C VAL A 88 -6.45 3.21 15.98
N ILE A 89 -5.29 2.59 16.26
CA ILE A 89 -4.91 2.18 17.61
C ILE A 89 -4.71 3.39 18.53
N ASN A 90 -3.96 4.40 18.07
CA ASN A 90 -3.63 5.56 18.92
C ASN A 90 -4.85 6.44 19.23
N ASN A 91 -5.84 6.48 18.35
CA ASN A 91 -7.03 7.33 18.50
C ASN A 91 -8.26 6.54 18.96
N GLY A 92 -8.15 5.24 19.23
CA GLY A 92 -9.27 4.39 19.64
C GLY A 92 -10.38 4.31 18.60
N LEU A 93 -10.04 4.38 17.31
CA LEU A 93 -11.01 4.34 16.23
C LEU A 93 -11.50 2.90 15.95
N SER A 94 -12.57 2.79 15.16
CA SER A 94 -13.14 1.49 14.80
C SER A 94 -12.18 0.67 13.95
N ASN A 95 -11.94 -0.57 14.34
CA ASN A 95 -11.14 -1.54 13.56
C ASN A 95 -11.77 -1.86 12.21
N ASN A 96 -13.08 -1.69 12.07
CA ASN A 96 -13.83 -1.97 10.84
C ASN A 96 -13.35 -1.13 9.64
N GLU A 97 -12.82 0.06 9.89
CA GLU A 97 -12.27 0.89 8.82
C GLU A 97 -11.06 0.22 8.14
N ILE A 98 -10.24 -0.47 8.93
CA ILE A 98 -9.07 -1.20 8.41
C ILE A 98 -9.47 -2.57 7.86
N THR A 99 -10.22 -3.35 8.66
CA THR A 99 -10.41 -4.77 8.35
C THR A 99 -11.49 -5.05 7.32
N THR A 100 -12.37 -4.09 7.06
CA THR A 100 -13.50 -4.26 6.13
C THR A 100 -13.58 -3.15 5.11
N GLN A 101 -13.65 -1.89 5.56
CA GLN A 101 -13.94 -0.77 4.65
C GLN A 101 -12.80 -0.54 3.64
N ALA A 102 -11.55 -0.50 4.11
CA ALA A 102 -10.42 -0.23 3.24
C ALA A 102 -10.24 -1.27 2.12
N PRO A 103 -10.25 -2.60 2.37
CA PRO A 103 -10.14 -3.59 1.29
C PRO A 103 -11.34 -3.54 0.33
N THR A 104 -12.55 -3.30 0.82
CA THR A 104 -13.74 -3.15 -0.04
C THR A 104 -13.63 -1.91 -0.94
N ASP A 105 -13.09 -0.80 -0.43
CA ASP A 105 -12.89 0.40 -1.25
C ASP A 105 -11.79 0.21 -2.29
N ILE A 106 -10.75 -0.56 -1.98
CA ILE A 106 -9.73 -0.98 -2.96
C ILE A 106 -10.37 -1.76 -4.12
N ALA A 107 -11.24 -2.73 -3.84
CA ALA A 107 -11.93 -3.48 -4.87
C ALA A 107 -12.79 -2.56 -5.77
N LYS A 108 -13.53 -1.61 -5.20
CA LYS A 108 -14.30 -0.62 -5.96
C LYS A 108 -13.42 0.27 -6.85
N LEU A 109 -12.21 0.60 -6.42
CA LEU A 109 -11.26 1.35 -7.25
C LEU A 109 -10.73 0.51 -8.41
N MET A 110 -10.51 -0.77 -8.17
CA MET A 110 -10.15 -1.73 -9.22
C MET A 110 -11.28 -1.88 -10.24
N ASP A 111 -12.56 -1.93 -9.80
CA ASP A 111 -13.73 -1.95 -10.69
C ASP A 111 -13.74 -0.73 -11.61
N LYS A 112 -13.52 0.47 -11.07
CA LYS A 112 -13.46 1.71 -11.87
C LYS A 112 -12.33 1.68 -12.91
N LEU A 113 -11.16 1.21 -12.54
CA LEU A 113 -10.04 1.06 -13.46
C LEU A 113 -10.34 0.03 -14.55
N TYR A 114 -10.97 -1.09 -14.18
CA TYR A 114 -11.36 -2.15 -15.12
C TYR A 114 -12.40 -1.64 -16.13
N ASP A 115 -13.43 -0.94 -15.65
CA ASP A 115 -14.48 -0.34 -16.49
C ASP A 115 -13.89 0.68 -17.47
N ALA A 116 -12.83 1.38 -17.08
CA ALA A 116 -12.10 2.30 -17.94
C ALA A 116 -11.17 1.60 -18.96
N GLY A 117 -10.94 0.28 -18.82
CA GLY A 117 -10.11 -0.49 -19.76
C GLY A 117 -8.91 -1.22 -19.16
N ALA A 118 -8.55 -0.98 -17.89
CA ALA A 118 -7.43 -1.69 -17.24
C ALA A 118 -7.67 -3.20 -17.18
N ARG A 119 -6.61 -4.00 -17.37
CA ARG A 119 -6.72 -5.47 -17.39
C ARG A 119 -5.68 -6.19 -16.53
N LYS A 120 -4.57 -5.55 -16.18
CA LYS A 120 -3.48 -6.18 -15.45
C LYS A 120 -3.25 -5.44 -14.13
N PHE A 121 -3.45 -6.13 -13.03
CA PHE A 121 -3.36 -5.57 -11.69
C PHE A 121 -2.33 -6.34 -10.85
N LEU A 122 -1.48 -5.60 -10.17
CA LEU A 122 -0.63 -6.09 -9.10
C LEU A 122 -1.04 -5.38 -7.82
N VAL A 123 -1.53 -6.12 -6.85
CA VAL A 123 -1.97 -5.58 -5.57
C VAL A 123 -1.01 -6.08 -4.50
N THR A 124 -0.53 -5.21 -3.62
CA THR A 124 0.26 -5.65 -2.47
C THR A 124 -0.66 -5.95 -1.28
N ASN A 125 -0.24 -6.84 -0.39
CA ASN A 125 -0.83 -6.89 0.94
C ASN A 125 -0.01 -6.06 1.94
N VAL A 126 -0.49 -5.93 3.18
CA VAL A 126 0.18 -5.19 4.25
C VAL A 126 1.07 -6.13 5.05
N PRO A 127 2.36 -5.81 5.24
CA PRO A 127 3.22 -6.50 6.20
C PRO A 127 2.64 -6.47 7.62
N ASP A 128 3.14 -7.34 8.49
CA ASP A 128 2.72 -7.34 9.89
C ASP A 128 3.20 -6.06 10.60
N VAL A 129 2.28 -5.13 10.80
CA VAL A 129 2.57 -3.83 11.46
C VAL A 129 2.97 -4.02 12.92
N GLY A 130 2.38 -5.02 13.59
CA GLY A 130 2.72 -5.34 14.98
C GLY A 130 4.14 -5.88 15.15
N ALA A 131 4.71 -6.49 14.10
CA ALA A 131 6.09 -6.99 14.12
C ALA A 131 7.14 -5.91 13.85
N THR A 132 6.76 -4.73 13.36
CA THR A 132 7.71 -3.63 13.11
C THR A 132 8.25 -3.07 14.43
N PRO A 133 9.47 -2.47 14.46
CA PRO A 133 9.99 -1.83 15.67
C PRO A 133 9.01 -0.80 16.26
N ARG A 134 8.35 0.00 15.40
CA ARG A 134 7.31 0.95 15.82
C ARG A 134 6.07 0.24 16.36
N GLY A 135 5.67 -0.87 15.77
CA GLY A 135 4.55 -1.69 16.21
C GLY A 135 4.78 -2.31 17.58
N GLN A 136 6.02 -2.75 17.85
CA GLN A 136 6.41 -3.27 19.17
C GLN A 136 6.36 -2.20 20.27
N GLY A 137 6.46 -0.92 19.92
CA GLY A 137 6.29 0.20 20.85
C GLY A 137 4.83 0.58 21.14
N LEU A 138 3.85 -0.07 20.53
CA LEU A 138 2.42 0.17 20.80
C LEU A 138 1.99 -0.46 22.16
N PRO A 139 0.92 0.07 22.78
CA PRO A 139 0.33 -0.55 23.97
C PRO A 139 -0.13 -2.01 23.72
N SER A 140 -0.49 -2.35 22.49
CA SER A 140 -0.87 -3.69 22.08
C SER A 140 -0.36 -4.01 20.67
N PRO A 141 0.87 -4.51 20.51
CA PRO A 141 1.39 -4.98 19.23
C PRO A 141 0.51 -6.07 18.59
N ALA A 142 -0.08 -6.94 19.41
CA ALA A 142 -0.98 -7.99 18.96
C ALA A 142 -2.22 -7.43 18.24
N THR A 143 -2.74 -6.28 18.66
CA THR A 143 -3.84 -5.61 17.97
C THR A 143 -3.42 -5.13 16.58
N ALA A 144 -2.22 -4.59 16.42
CA ALA A 144 -1.69 -4.18 15.13
C ALA A 144 -1.52 -5.37 14.18
N THR A 145 -1.00 -6.50 14.69
CA THR A 145 -0.92 -7.78 13.96
C THR A 145 -2.32 -8.26 13.55
N ALA A 146 -3.29 -8.23 14.46
CA ALA A 146 -4.67 -8.63 14.16
C ALA A 146 -5.31 -7.76 13.08
N LEU A 147 -5.08 -6.44 13.10
CA LEU A 147 -5.57 -5.51 12.08
C LEU A 147 -4.92 -5.77 10.71
N SER A 148 -3.60 -6.01 10.66
CA SER A 148 -2.88 -6.39 9.44
C SER A 148 -3.46 -7.68 8.85
N ASN A 149 -3.70 -8.69 9.70
CA ASN A 149 -4.27 -9.96 9.29
C ASN A 149 -5.72 -9.81 8.80
N GLY A 150 -6.54 -9.04 9.50
CA GLY A 150 -7.93 -8.77 9.14
C GLY A 150 -8.04 -8.06 7.79
N PHE A 151 -7.22 -7.02 7.58
CA PHE A 151 -7.13 -6.34 6.29
C PHE A 151 -6.76 -7.32 5.16
N ASN A 152 -5.67 -8.07 5.34
CA ASN A 152 -5.18 -9.00 4.32
C ASN A 152 -6.19 -10.12 4.01
N GLY A 153 -6.89 -10.62 5.04
CA GLY A 153 -7.93 -11.63 4.86
C GLY A 153 -9.10 -11.12 4.02
N THR A 154 -9.61 -9.92 4.34
CA THR A 154 -10.68 -9.30 3.55
C THR A 154 -10.21 -8.93 2.15
N LEU A 155 -8.99 -8.38 2.00
CA LEU A 155 -8.42 -8.08 0.69
C LEU A 155 -8.36 -9.32 -0.20
N ASN A 156 -7.93 -10.47 0.33
CA ASN A 156 -7.91 -11.72 -0.42
C ASN A 156 -9.30 -12.13 -0.93
N ASN A 157 -10.33 -11.98 -0.09
CA ASN A 157 -11.71 -12.26 -0.48
C ASN A 157 -12.19 -11.31 -1.58
N GLU A 158 -11.91 -10.00 -1.43
CA GLU A 158 -12.27 -8.99 -2.44
C GLU A 158 -11.56 -9.24 -3.78
N LEU A 159 -10.28 -9.62 -3.76
CA LEU A 159 -9.55 -9.97 -4.98
C LEU A 159 -10.10 -11.26 -5.62
N ALA A 160 -10.54 -12.23 -4.84
CA ALA A 160 -11.20 -13.43 -5.36
C ALA A 160 -12.54 -13.09 -6.03
N ASN A 161 -13.36 -12.25 -5.39
CA ASN A 161 -14.62 -11.75 -5.93
C ASN A 161 -14.39 -10.97 -7.23
N PHE A 162 -13.40 -10.08 -7.24
CA PHE A 162 -13.04 -9.29 -8.42
C PHE A 162 -12.63 -10.19 -9.61
N ARG A 163 -11.77 -11.21 -9.37
CA ARG A 163 -11.38 -12.18 -10.42
C ARG A 163 -12.58 -12.93 -10.98
N SER A 164 -13.52 -13.31 -10.10
CA SER A 164 -14.75 -14.00 -10.49
C SER A 164 -15.67 -13.13 -11.34
N ALA A 165 -15.80 -11.85 -10.99
CA ALA A 165 -16.63 -10.89 -11.71
C ALA A 165 -16.01 -10.43 -13.03
N HIS A 166 -14.67 -10.42 -13.14
CA HIS A 166 -13.92 -9.84 -14.24
C HIS A 166 -12.96 -10.86 -14.88
N SER A 167 -13.50 -11.84 -15.61
CA SER A 167 -12.72 -12.93 -16.23
C SER A 167 -11.63 -12.48 -17.20
N GLY A 168 -11.68 -11.24 -17.69
CA GLY A 168 -10.67 -10.64 -18.56
C GLY A 168 -9.53 -9.94 -17.81
N ALA A 169 -9.53 -9.93 -16.47
CA ALA A 169 -8.49 -9.31 -15.67
C ALA A 169 -7.42 -10.33 -15.24
N ASP A 170 -6.12 -9.97 -15.41
CA ASP A 170 -4.99 -10.62 -14.75
C ASP A 170 -4.74 -9.88 -13.42
N VAL A 171 -5.04 -10.52 -12.31
CA VAL A 171 -4.91 -9.94 -10.96
C VAL A 171 -3.94 -10.77 -10.15
N ARG A 172 -2.85 -10.16 -9.74
CA ARG A 172 -1.81 -10.78 -8.92
C ARG A 172 -1.73 -10.10 -7.56
N LEU A 173 -1.47 -10.89 -6.53
CA LEU A 173 -1.16 -10.42 -5.19
C LEU A 173 0.35 -10.57 -4.95
N ALA A 174 1.01 -9.47 -4.60
CA ALA A 174 2.35 -9.52 -4.02
C ALA A 174 2.22 -9.71 -2.51
N ASP A 175 2.60 -10.87 -2.02
CA ASP A 175 2.53 -11.20 -0.58
C ASP A 175 3.73 -10.60 0.18
N LEU A 176 3.66 -9.30 0.41
CA LEU A 176 4.71 -8.57 1.14
C LEU A 176 4.80 -9.00 2.60
N LYS A 177 3.68 -9.45 3.20
CA LYS A 177 3.69 -9.95 4.58
C LYS A 177 4.61 -11.15 4.71
N SER A 178 4.45 -12.17 3.86
CA SER A 178 5.31 -13.34 3.87
C SER A 178 6.75 -12.98 3.46
N ALA A 179 6.93 -12.05 2.53
CA ALA A 179 8.25 -11.63 2.08
C ALA A 179 9.07 -10.93 3.18
N VAL A 180 8.44 -10.07 3.99
CA VAL A 180 9.08 -9.41 5.14
C VAL A 180 9.37 -10.40 6.27
N ALA A 181 8.55 -11.45 6.42
CA ALA A 181 8.73 -12.50 7.42
C ALA A 181 9.89 -13.46 7.10
N ILE A 182 10.54 -13.36 5.92
CA ILE A 182 11.72 -14.14 5.59
C ILE A 182 12.90 -13.67 6.44
N THR A 183 13.33 -14.51 7.38
CA THR A 183 14.43 -14.19 8.29
C THR A 183 15.76 -14.81 7.89
N ALA A 184 15.78 -15.66 6.86
CA ALA A 184 17.01 -16.32 6.39
C ALA A 184 18.03 -15.27 5.91
N GLY A 185 19.21 -15.30 6.51
CA GLY A 185 20.29 -14.36 6.22
C GLY A 185 20.25 -13.05 7.05
N PHE A 186 19.22 -12.86 7.88
CA PHE A 186 19.15 -11.72 8.79
C PHE A 186 19.60 -12.13 10.20
N THR A 187 20.41 -11.28 10.84
CA THR A 187 20.85 -11.47 12.23
C THR A 187 20.05 -10.60 13.19
N ASN A 188 19.38 -9.57 12.69
CA ASN A 188 18.47 -8.73 13.46
C ASN A 188 17.16 -8.52 12.72
N THR A 189 16.06 -9.00 13.31
CA THR A 189 14.72 -8.98 12.71
C THR A 189 13.74 -8.13 13.50
N THR A 190 14.19 -7.45 14.54
CA THR A 190 13.35 -6.72 15.50
C THR A 190 13.74 -5.24 15.65
N ASP A 191 15.03 -4.93 15.59
CA ASP A 191 15.51 -3.57 15.83
C ASP A 191 15.71 -2.82 14.50
N PRO A 192 15.61 -1.48 14.51
CA PRO A 192 15.97 -0.66 13.38
C PRO A 192 17.49 -0.59 13.18
N CYS A 193 17.95 -0.62 11.92
CA CYS A 193 19.36 -0.41 11.59
C CYS A 193 19.79 1.04 11.78
N VAL A 194 18.88 2.01 11.64
CA VAL A 194 19.15 3.43 11.87
C VAL A 194 18.56 3.87 13.19
N VAL A 195 19.45 4.32 14.09
CA VAL A 195 19.08 4.89 15.39
C VAL A 195 19.77 6.25 15.54
N ASN A 196 19.02 7.28 15.88
CA ASN A 196 19.55 8.65 16.04
C ASN A 196 20.37 9.15 14.82
N LEU A 197 19.89 8.83 13.62
CA LEU A 197 20.52 9.16 12.33
C LEU A 197 21.87 8.43 12.08
N VAL A 198 22.21 7.46 12.88
CA VAL A 198 23.39 6.61 12.70
C VAL A 198 22.96 5.25 12.18
N ALA A 199 23.48 4.85 11.03
CA ALA A 199 23.22 3.52 10.47
C ALA A 199 24.07 2.45 11.14
N CYS A 200 23.52 1.25 11.27
CA CYS A 200 24.26 0.07 11.71
C CYS A 200 25.38 -0.29 10.71
N ALA A 201 26.38 -1.04 11.15
CA ALA A 201 27.54 -1.40 10.33
C ALA A 201 27.18 -2.39 9.19
N THR A 202 26.13 -3.19 9.39
CA THR A 202 25.72 -4.29 8.47
C THR A 202 24.24 -4.21 8.10
N PRO A 203 23.80 -3.19 7.31
CA PRO A 203 22.38 -2.99 7.01
C PRO A 203 21.69 -4.19 6.34
N ASP A 204 22.42 -4.94 5.52
CA ASP A 204 21.88 -6.10 4.80
C ASP A 204 21.57 -7.30 5.71
N THR A 205 21.96 -7.24 6.99
CA THR A 205 21.62 -8.25 7.99
C THR A 205 20.46 -7.86 8.91
N TYR A 206 19.85 -6.69 8.67
CA TYR A 206 18.68 -6.20 9.40
C TYR A 206 17.42 -6.27 8.52
N THR A 207 16.30 -6.68 9.13
CA THR A 207 14.99 -6.62 8.46
C THR A 207 14.52 -5.18 8.27
N TYR A 208 14.69 -4.33 9.29
CA TYR A 208 14.18 -2.97 9.29
C TYR A 208 15.31 -1.94 9.17
N TRP A 209 15.10 -0.96 8.26
CA TRP A 209 16.00 0.19 8.11
C TRP A 209 15.82 1.19 9.26
N ASP A 210 14.57 1.55 9.52
CA ASP A 210 14.15 2.41 10.63
C ASP A 210 13.01 1.73 11.43
N ASN A 211 12.28 2.51 12.20
CA ASN A 211 11.20 1.96 13.03
C ASN A 211 10.03 1.33 12.24
N LEU A 212 9.98 1.51 10.92
CA LEU A 212 8.86 1.06 10.07
C LEU A 212 9.31 0.45 8.75
N HIS A 213 10.25 1.07 8.06
CA HIS A 213 10.61 0.72 6.71
C HIS A 213 11.58 -0.47 6.65
N PRO A 214 11.44 -1.34 5.64
CA PRO A 214 12.37 -2.45 5.44
C PRO A 214 13.74 -1.97 4.95
N THR A 215 14.79 -2.76 5.17
CA THR A 215 16.10 -2.57 4.54
C THR A 215 16.04 -2.89 3.05
N ALA A 216 17.10 -2.54 2.32
CA ALA A 216 17.24 -2.93 0.92
C ALA A 216 17.27 -4.47 0.76
N ALA A 217 17.83 -5.19 1.72
CA ALA A 217 17.84 -6.66 1.71
C ALA A 217 16.42 -7.24 1.82
N THR A 218 15.61 -6.72 2.75
CA THR A 218 14.19 -7.08 2.86
C THR A 218 13.42 -6.66 1.62
N GLY A 219 13.70 -5.47 1.07
CA GLY A 219 13.11 -4.99 -0.19
C GLY A 219 13.37 -5.94 -1.36
N ARG A 220 14.54 -6.58 -1.43
CA ARG A 220 14.82 -7.63 -2.43
C ARG A 220 13.93 -8.87 -2.25
N ASN A 221 13.59 -9.25 -1.02
CA ASN A 221 12.63 -10.34 -0.77
C ASN A 221 11.21 -9.93 -1.19
N MET A 222 10.81 -8.70 -0.89
CA MET A 222 9.52 -8.15 -1.32
C MET A 222 9.39 -8.10 -2.85
N ALA A 223 10.47 -7.72 -3.55
CA ALA A 223 10.49 -7.69 -5.01
C ALA A 223 10.35 -9.08 -5.66
N LYS A 224 10.74 -10.15 -4.97
CA LYS A 224 10.55 -11.53 -5.45
C LYS A 224 9.10 -12.02 -5.26
N ALA A 225 8.33 -11.38 -4.40
CA ALA A 225 6.92 -11.71 -4.14
C ALA A 225 5.96 -11.02 -5.12
N ALA A 226 6.43 -10.05 -5.88
CA ALA A 226 5.67 -9.30 -6.89
C ALA A 226 5.82 -9.94 -8.28
#